data_935d915c10e3837326837415845c320d
#
_entry.id   935d915c10e3837326837415845c320d
#
_cell.length_a   1.000
_cell.length_b   1.000
_cell.length_c   1.000
_cell.angle_alpha   90.00
_cell.angle_beta   90.00
_cell.angle_gamma   90.00
#
_symmetry.space_group_name_H-M   'P 1'
#
loop_
_entity.id
_entity.type
_entity.pdbx_description
1 polymer ?
#
loop_
_entity_poly.entity_id
_entity_poly.type
_entity_poly.pdbx_seq_one_letter_code
_entity_poly.pdbx_strand_id
1 'polypeptide(L)'
;MIDQLRAGDFEAADQTTRDLLIEIAGADATKRGYVYWTEARTLDAAALGAVENLWLHYSDGKFGYTVQKDVWRRQKGVFDRFCDKIGWTTKDEVTGQARKRRWFGQSEFFYTLQEAPKGHLPLTSALRGTQLLKALLQHPLWETDDWKRDL
;
A
#
# COMPACT_ATOMS: atom_id res chain seq x y z
N MET A 1 4.06 13.09 7.24
CA MET A 1 3.56 11.71 7.40
C MET A 1 3.42 11.28 8.85
N ILE A 2 4.42 11.51 9.67
CA ILE A 2 4.37 11.12 11.10
C ILE A 2 3.18 11.75 11.82
N ASP A 3 2.95 13.04 11.64
CA ASP A 3 1.85 13.75 12.30
C ASP A 3 0.48 13.23 11.84
N GLN A 4 0.35 12.91 10.56
CA GLN A 4 -0.87 12.32 9.99
C GLN A 4 -1.17 10.95 10.62
N LEU A 5 -0.17 10.08 10.67
CA LEU A 5 -0.30 8.74 11.26
C LEU A 5 -0.59 8.82 12.76
N ARG A 6 0.11 9.70 13.47
CA ARG A 6 -0.10 9.91 14.92
C ARG A 6 -1.51 10.38 15.21
N ALA A 7 -2.06 11.23 14.36
CA ALA A 7 -3.43 11.74 14.49
C ALA A 7 -4.50 10.72 14.06
N GLY A 8 -4.10 9.58 13.49
CA GLY A 8 -5.03 8.60 12.94
C GLY A 8 -5.61 8.98 11.59
N ASP A 9 -5.01 9.97 10.93
CA ASP A 9 -5.43 10.40 9.59
C ASP A 9 -4.75 9.54 8.53
N PHE A 10 -5.21 8.30 8.41
CA PHE A 10 -4.63 7.33 7.50
C PHE A 10 -4.89 7.67 6.02
N GLU A 11 -5.97 8.40 5.73
CA GLU A 11 -6.24 8.86 4.38
C GLU A 11 -5.17 9.83 3.90
N ALA A 12 -4.85 10.83 4.71
CA ALA A 12 -3.78 11.78 4.40
C ALA A 12 -2.42 11.09 4.35
N ALA A 13 -2.15 10.18 5.28
CA ALA A 13 -0.91 9.42 5.31
C ALA A 13 -0.75 8.54 4.06
N ASP A 14 -1.83 7.96 3.57
CA ASP A 14 -1.83 7.17 2.35
C ASP A 14 -1.48 8.03 1.12
N GLN A 15 -2.05 9.21 1.01
CA GLN A 15 -1.70 10.15 -0.06
C GLN A 15 -0.23 10.58 0.03
N THR A 16 0.24 10.91 1.23
CA THR A 16 1.65 11.26 1.46
C THR A 16 2.58 10.10 1.08
N THR A 17 2.17 8.86 1.37
CA THR A 17 2.94 7.67 0.98
C THR A 17 3.10 7.58 -0.53
N ARG A 18 2.02 7.78 -1.30
CA ARG A 18 2.10 7.79 -2.76
C ARG A 18 3.03 8.89 -3.27
N ASP A 19 2.93 10.08 -2.70
CA ASP A 19 3.77 11.20 -3.08
C ASP A 19 5.25 10.93 -2.78
N LEU A 20 5.55 10.32 -1.63
CA LEU A 20 6.91 9.93 -1.25
C LEU A 20 7.49 8.87 -2.18
N LEU A 21 6.70 7.87 -2.60
CA LEU A 21 7.18 6.86 -3.55
C LEU A 21 7.58 7.49 -4.87
N ILE A 22 6.80 8.47 -5.35
CA ILE A 22 7.11 9.21 -6.57
C ILE A 22 8.42 9.97 -6.41
N GLU A 23 8.59 10.66 -5.29
CA GLU A 23 9.81 11.41 -4.98
C GLU A 23 11.03 10.49 -4.88
N ILE A 24 10.90 9.37 -4.18
CA ILE A 24 11.96 8.37 -4.03
C ILE A 24 12.35 7.77 -5.38
N ALA A 25 11.39 7.57 -6.29
CA ALA A 25 11.65 7.04 -7.62
C ALA A 25 12.44 8.00 -8.52
N GLY A 26 12.48 9.29 -8.19
CA GLY A 26 13.35 10.26 -8.83
C GLY A 26 12.66 11.27 -9.71
N ALA A 27 13.47 12.04 -10.46
CA ALA A 27 13.00 13.20 -11.22
C ALA A 27 12.02 12.82 -12.34
N ASP A 28 12.24 11.71 -13.04
CA ASP A 28 11.37 11.29 -14.13
C ASP A 28 9.99 10.88 -13.60
N ALA A 29 9.94 10.16 -12.49
CA ALA A 29 8.69 9.78 -11.85
C ALA A 29 7.94 11.00 -11.34
N THR A 30 8.65 11.96 -10.73
CA THR A 30 8.08 13.22 -10.24
C THR A 30 7.46 14.02 -11.39
N LYS A 31 8.16 14.13 -12.50
CA LYS A 31 7.70 14.84 -13.70
C LYS A 31 6.47 14.17 -14.33
N ARG A 32 6.45 12.85 -14.33
CA ARG A 32 5.37 12.03 -14.88
C ARG A 32 4.15 11.96 -13.95
N GLY A 33 4.37 12.01 -12.62
CA GLY A 33 3.33 11.97 -11.59
C GLY A 33 2.97 10.58 -11.09
N TYR A 34 3.75 9.56 -11.43
CA TYR A 34 3.56 8.19 -10.92
C TYR A 34 4.81 7.34 -11.10
N VAL A 35 4.86 6.20 -10.40
CA VAL A 35 5.97 5.26 -10.42
C VAL A 35 5.68 4.16 -11.45
N TYR A 36 6.65 3.86 -12.32
CA TYR A 36 6.58 2.66 -13.15
C TYR A 36 6.91 1.42 -12.32
N TRP A 37 6.30 0.30 -12.66
CA TRP A 37 6.57 -0.96 -11.95
C TRP A 37 8.05 -1.37 -12.04
N THR A 38 8.73 -1.02 -13.14
CA THR A 38 10.18 -1.28 -13.30
C THR A 38 11.04 -0.46 -12.35
N GLU A 39 10.56 0.69 -11.90
CA GLU A 39 11.25 1.55 -10.93
C GLU A 39 11.05 1.06 -9.49
N ALA A 40 9.96 0.35 -9.23
CA ALA A 40 9.61 -0.06 -7.88
C ALA A 40 10.67 -0.95 -7.22
N ARG A 41 11.29 -1.84 -7.98
CA ARG A 41 12.33 -2.75 -7.49
C ARG A 41 13.62 -2.05 -7.10
N THR A 42 13.87 -0.87 -7.63
CA THR A 42 15.09 -0.10 -7.40
C THR A 42 14.88 1.12 -6.51
N LEU A 43 13.71 1.23 -5.90
CA LEU A 43 13.47 2.26 -4.89
C LEU A 43 14.49 2.15 -3.76
N ASP A 44 14.96 3.29 -3.26
CA ASP A 44 15.93 3.32 -2.19
C ASP A 44 15.44 2.55 -0.97
N ALA A 45 16.21 1.53 -0.58
CA ALA A 45 15.82 0.62 0.49
C ALA A 45 15.67 1.33 1.84
N ALA A 46 16.55 2.27 2.17
CA ALA A 46 16.48 3.01 3.43
C ALA A 46 15.21 3.86 3.51
N ALA A 47 14.87 4.55 2.41
CA ALA A 47 13.67 5.39 2.35
C ALA A 47 12.40 4.54 2.40
N LEU A 48 12.34 3.46 1.63
CA LEU A 48 11.18 2.56 1.61
C LEU A 48 11.00 1.88 2.97
N GLY A 49 12.08 1.44 3.60
CA GLY A 49 12.05 0.85 4.94
C GLY A 49 11.56 1.81 6.01
N ALA A 50 11.93 3.09 5.91
CA ALA A 50 11.46 4.13 6.83
C ALA A 50 9.94 4.32 6.72
N VAL A 51 9.41 4.33 5.51
CA VAL A 51 7.96 4.41 5.27
C VAL A 51 7.25 3.20 5.87
N GLU A 52 7.78 2.02 5.67
CA GLU A 52 7.18 0.79 6.21
C GLU A 52 7.18 0.78 7.73
N ASN A 53 8.28 1.17 8.37
CA ASN A 53 8.34 1.25 9.84
C ASN A 53 7.27 2.17 10.42
N LEU A 54 7.00 3.29 9.76
CA LEU A 54 5.96 4.23 10.21
C LEU A 54 4.56 3.61 10.11
N TRP A 55 4.27 2.95 8.99
CA TRP A 55 2.99 2.28 8.82
C TRP A 55 2.78 1.19 9.86
N LEU A 56 3.77 0.33 10.07
CA LEU A 56 3.69 -0.76 11.05
C LEU A 56 3.51 -0.21 12.47
N HIS A 57 4.29 0.79 12.84
CA HIS A 57 4.26 1.36 14.19
C HIS A 57 2.89 1.98 14.51
N TYR A 58 2.41 2.87 13.66
CA TYR A 58 1.18 3.63 13.94
C TYR A 58 -0.11 2.86 13.66
N SER A 59 -0.04 1.71 13.02
CA SER A 59 -1.19 0.82 12.81
C SER A 59 -1.16 -0.42 13.70
N ASP A 60 -0.19 -0.51 14.59
CA ASP A 60 0.03 -1.70 15.43
C ASP A 60 0.15 -2.98 14.60
N GLY A 61 0.89 -2.89 13.50
CA GLY A 61 1.15 -4.02 12.61
C GLY A 61 0.00 -4.38 11.67
N LYS A 62 -1.06 -3.58 11.60
CA LYS A 62 -2.22 -3.88 10.76
C LYS A 62 -2.01 -3.50 9.30
N PHE A 63 -1.29 -2.41 9.04
CA PHE A 63 -1.06 -1.85 7.71
C PHE A 63 0.42 -1.85 7.36
N GLY A 64 0.73 -1.98 6.08
CA GLY A 64 2.08 -1.93 5.56
C GLY A 64 2.29 -2.86 4.37
N TYR A 65 3.38 -2.63 3.63
CA TYR A 65 3.74 -3.46 2.48
C TYR A 65 4.08 -4.89 2.89
N THR A 66 4.75 -5.06 4.02
CA THR A 66 5.11 -6.41 4.50
C THR A 66 3.88 -7.18 4.96
N VAL A 67 2.87 -6.50 5.47
CA VAL A 67 1.57 -7.09 5.82
C VAL A 67 0.86 -7.54 4.53
N GLN A 68 0.85 -6.69 3.53
CA GLN A 68 0.29 -7.02 2.21
C GLN A 68 1.04 -8.18 1.56
N LYS A 69 2.36 -8.19 1.66
CA LYS A 69 3.19 -9.28 1.13
C LYS A 69 2.84 -10.62 1.77
N ASP A 70 2.63 -10.64 3.07
CA ASP A 70 2.25 -11.85 3.80
C ASP A 70 0.90 -12.40 3.30
N VAL A 71 -0.08 -11.52 3.14
CA VAL A 71 -1.39 -11.90 2.57
C VAL A 71 -1.23 -12.41 1.14
N TRP A 72 -0.43 -11.73 0.33
CA TRP A 72 -0.15 -12.14 -1.06
C TRP A 72 0.41 -13.56 -1.13
N ARG A 73 1.38 -13.87 -0.28
CA ARG A 73 1.96 -15.22 -0.20
C ARG A 73 0.93 -16.27 0.20
N ARG A 74 0.11 -15.98 1.20
CA ARG A 74 -0.94 -16.87 1.68
C ARG A 74 -2.00 -17.15 0.62
N GLN A 75 -2.24 -16.18 -0.25
CA GLN A 75 -3.16 -16.32 -1.38
C GLN A 75 -2.46 -16.83 -2.64
N LYS A 76 -1.20 -17.28 -2.53
CA LYS A 76 -0.40 -17.85 -3.63
C LYS A 76 -0.29 -16.91 -4.84
N GLY A 77 -0.28 -15.60 -4.61
CA GLY A 77 -0.18 -14.60 -5.66
C GLY A 77 -1.43 -14.44 -6.52
N VAL A 78 -2.57 -15.00 -6.10
CA VAL A 78 -3.84 -14.83 -6.82
C VAL A 78 -4.44 -13.48 -6.45
N PHE A 79 -4.41 -12.55 -7.39
CA PHE A 79 -4.76 -11.14 -7.16
C PHE A 79 -6.20 -10.96 -6.64
N ASP A 80 -7.17 -11.65 -7.22
CA ASP A 80 -8.56 -11.50 -6.78
C ASP A 80 -8.77 -11.98 -5.34
N ARG A 81 -8.11 -13.06 -4.94
CA ARG A 81 -8.14 -13.55 -3.56
C ARG A 81 -7.44 -12.60 -2.61
N PHE A 82 -6.30 -12.05 -3.04
CA PHE A 82 -5.58 -11.04 -2.28
C PHE A 82 -6.46 -9.81 -2.02
N CYS A 83 -7.08 -9.26 -3.06
CA CYS A 83 -7.95 -8.11 -2.95
C CYS A 83 -9.13 -8.37 -2.00
N ASP A 84 -9.70 -9.55 -2.07
CA ASP A 84 -10.79 -9.94 -1.18
C ASP A 84 -10.34 -9.93 0.28
N LYS A 85 -9.17 -10.51 0.56
CA LYS A 85 -8.63 -10.60 1.94
C LYS A 85 -8.29 -9.26 2.55
N ILE A 86 -7.76 -8.32 1.77
CA ILE A 86 -7.40 -6.99 2.29
C ILE A 86 -8.51 -5.96 2.13
N GLY A 87 -9.69 -6.38 1.68
CA GLY A 87 -10.87 -5.52 1.62
C GLY A 87 -10.91 -4.57 0.43
N TRP A 88 -10.20 -4.87 -0.66
CA TRP A 88 -10.21 -4.05 -1.88
C TRP A 88 -11.32 -4.47 -2.85
N THR A 89 -12.08 -5.49 -2.51
CA THR A 89 -13.23 -5.96 -3.26
C THR A 89 -14.51 -5.62 -2.49
N THR A 90 -15.53 -5.22 -3.22
CA THR A 90 -16.87 -4.96 -2.68
C THR A 90 -17.91 -5.55 -3.63
N LYS A 91 -19.18 -5.39 -3.31
CA LYS A 91 -20.27 -5.80 -4.19
C LYS A 91 -20.89 -4.60 -4.87
N ASP A 92 -21.21 -4.75 -6.15
CA ASP A 92 -21.97 -3.75 -6.88
C ASP A 92 -23.37 -3.65 -6.29
N GLU A 93 -23.85 -2.42 -6.04
CA GLU A 93 -25.15 -2.20 -5.40
C GLU A 93 -26.32 -2.61 -6.30
N VAL A 94 -26.14 -2.53 -7.62
CA VAL A 94 -27.19 -2.85 -8.60
C VAL A 94 -27.19 -4.32 -8.97
N THR A 95 -26.03 -4.89 -9.30
CA THR A 95 -25.91 -6.27 -9.81
C THR A 95 -25.62 -7.29 -8.71
N GLY A 96 -25.11 -6.87 -7.56
CA GLY A 96 -24.67 -7.75 -6.49
C GLY A 96 -23.38 -8.52 -6.78
N GLN A 97 -22.76 -8.26 -7.93
CA GLN A 97 -21.52 -8.92 -8.32
C GLN A 97 -20.29 -8.29 -7.64
N ALA A 98 -19.27 -9.10 -7.39
CA ALA A 98 -18.02 -8.61 -6.83
C ALA A 98 -17.31 -7.66 -7.81
N ARG A 99 -16.78 -6.57 -7.29
CA ARG A 99 -15.95 -5.63 -8.05
C ARG A 99 -14.88 -5.02 -7.15
N LYS A 100 -13.86 -4.44 -7.78
CA LYS A 100 -12.84 -3.68 -7.04
C LYS A 100 -13.43 -2.35 -6.58
N ARG A 101 -12.99 -1.89 -5.39
CA ARG A 101 -13.39 -0.60 -4.86
C ARG A 101 -12.86 0.53 -5.72
N ARG A 102 -13.62 1.61 -5.81
CA ARG A 102 -13.29 2.81 -6.58
C ARG A 102 -12.63 3.85 -5.69
N TRP A 103 -11.67 4.53 -6.27
CA TRP A 103 -10.96 5.62 -5.60
C TRP A 103 -11.35 7.00 -6.14
N PHE A 104 -11.80 7.07 -7.39
CA PHE A 104 -12.18 8.33 -8.04
C PHE A 104 -13.52 8.84 -7.50
N GLY A 105 -13.58 10.17 -7.27
CA GLY A 105 -14.72 10.80 -6.62
C GLY A 105 -14.68 10.55 -5.12
N GLN A 106 -15.77 10.07 -4.56
CA GLN A 106 -15.77 9.64 -3.16
C GLN A 106 -15.09 8.28 -3.05
N SER A 107 -14.04 8.21 -2.23
CA SER A 107 -13.30 6.96 -2.02
C SER A 107 -14.18 5.93 -1.33
N GLU A 108 -14.15 4.69 -1.82
CA GLU A 108 -14.83 3.56 -1.21
C GLU A 108 -13.95 2.78 -0.23
N PHE A 109 -12.68 3.17 -0.08
CA PHE A 109 -11.75 2.51 0.83
C PHE A 109 -11.95 2.94 2.28
N PHE A 110 -11.43 2.16 3.21
CA PHE A 110 -11.52 2.43 4.64
C PHE A 110 -10.22 3.03 5.16
N TYR A 111 -10.31 3.99 6.06
CA TYR A 111 -9.16 4.70 6.60
C TYR A 111 -9.10 4.73 8.13
N THR A 112 -9.78 3.78 8.78
CA THR A 112 -9.74 3.62 10.24
C THR A 112 -9.27 2.23 10.60
N LEU A 113 -8.64 2.10 11.76
CA LEU A 113 -8.19 0.79 12.26
C LEU A 113 -9.37 -0.16 12.50
N GLN A 114 -10.52 0.38 12.86
CA GLN A 114 -11.72 -0.41 13.16
C GLN A 114 -12.37 -1.00 11.92
N GLU A 115 -12.45 -0.21 10.85
CA GLU A 115 -13.17 -0.59 9.63
C GLU A 115 -12.28 -1.30 8.61
N ALA A 116 -11.02 -0.87 8.48
CA ALA A 116 -10.12 -1.40 7.46
C ALA A 116 -9.60 -2.79 7.84
N PRO A 117 -9.71 -3.77 6.94
CA PRO A 117 -9.11 -5.09 7.18
C PRO A 117 -7.58 -5.02 7.23
N LYS A 118 -6.97 -6.07 7.78
CA LYS A 118 -5.52 -6.21 7.81
C LYS A 118 -4.95 -6.15 6.38
N GLY A 119 -3.96 -5.30 6.18
CA GLY A 119 -3.31 -5.12 4.87
C GLY A 119 -4.02 -4.16 3.93
N HIS A 120 -5.11 -3.52 4.38
CA HIS A 120 -5.90 -2.63 3.53
C HIS A 120 -5.10 -1.43 3.00
N LEU A 121 -4.22 -0.88 3.80
CA LEU A 121 -3.39 0.27 3.45
C LEU A 121 -1.90 -0.10 3.42
N PRO A 122 -1.06 0.57 2.66
CA PRO A 122 -1.37 1.67 1.71
C PRO A 122 -1.93 1.19 0.36
N LEU A 123 -2.59 2.10 -0.36
CA LEU A 123 -3.40 1.79 -1.56
C LEU A 123 -2.63 1.86 -2.90
N THR A 124 -1.38 1.57 -2.93
CA THR A 124 -0.53 1.83 -4.11
C THR A 124 -1.01 1.21 -5.42
N SER A 125 -1.53 -0.01 -5.36
CA SER A 125 -1.93 -0.73 -6.58
C SER A 125 -3.31 -0.36 -7.10
N ALA A 126 -4.16 0.25 -6.27
CA ALA A 126 -5.52 0.61 -6.67
C ALA A 126 -5.55 1.59 -7.85
N LEU A 127 -4.45 2.33 -8.04
CA LEU A 127 -4.36 3.37 -9.05
C LEU A 127 -3.72 2.92 -10.36
N ARG A 128 -2.88 1.88 -10.36
CA ARG A 128 -2.03 1.54 -11.51
C ARG A 128 -1.98 0.04 -11.81
N GLY A 129 -2.90 -0.72 -11.25
CA GLY A 129 -2.99 -2.16 -11.51
C GLY A 129 -2.01 -3.00 -10.69
N THR A 130 -1.95 -4.29 -11.04
CA THR A 130 -1.23 -5.30 -10.26
C THR A 130 0.28 -5.27 -10.37
N GLN A 131 0.82 -4.76 -11.48
CA GLN A 131 2.26 -4.82 -11.73
C GLN A 131 3.06 -4.00 -10.73
N LEU A 132 2.61 -2.79 -10.40
CA LEU A 132 3.28 -1.94 -9.42
C LEU A 132 3.25 -2.58 -8.03
N LEU A 133 2.08 -3.05 -7.60
CA LEU A 133 1.96 -3.75 -6.32
C LEU A 133 2.90 -4.93 -6.24
N LYS A 134 2.86 -5.81 -7.23
CA LYS A 134 3.70 -6.99 -7.28
C LYS A 134 5.19 -6.63 -7.18
N ALA A 135 5.61 -5.61 -7.91
CA ALA A 135 7.00 -5.14 -7.88
C ALA A 135 7.38 -4.58 -6.51
N LEU A 136 6.51 -3.82 -5.85
CA LEU A 136 6.72 -3.32 -4.49
C LEU A 136 6.83 -4.46 -3.49
N LEU A 137 5.93 -5.44 -3.54
CA LEU A 137 5.93 -6.58 -2.62
C LEU A 137 7.12 -7.52 -2.85
N GLN A 138 7.72 -7.48 -4.04
CA GLN A 138 8.92 -8.24 -4.39
C GLN A 138 10.22 -7.47 -4.19
N HIS A 139 10.18 -6.26 -3.64
CA HIS A 139 11.40 -5.49 -3.40
C HIS A 139 12.36 -6.30 -2.51
N PRO A 140 13.68 -6.36 -2.88
CA PRO A 140 14.66 -7.16 -2.13
C PRO A 140 14.76 -6.81 -0.65
N LEU A 141 14.43 -5.58 -0.28
CA LEU A 141 14.43 -5.10 1.10
C LEU A 141 13.66 -6.03 2.04
N TRP A 142 12.51 -6.53 1.60
CA TRP A 142 11.63 -7.34 2.47
C TRP A 142 12.20 -8.72 2.80
N GLU A 143 13.23 -9.16 2.10
CA GLU A 143 13.92 -10.41 2.39
C GLU A 143 15.04 -10.23 3.44
N THR A 144 15.24 -9.01 3.93
CA THR A 144 16.22 -8.66 4.98
C THR A 144 15.51 -8.15 6.22
N ASP A 145 16.25 -8.04 7.33
CA ASP A 145 15.76 -7.44 8.57
C ASP A 145 16.41 -6.08 8.87
N ASP A 146 17.33 -5.63 8.00
CA ASP A 146 18.13 -4.43 8.23
C ASP A 146 17.32 -3.15 8.30
N TRP A 147 16.14 -3.12 7.67
CA TRP A 147 15.25 -1.96 7.65
C TRP A 147 14.41 -1.82 8.90
N LYS A 148 14.25 -2.88 9.67
CA LYS A 148 13.38 -2.88 10.86
C LYS A 148 13.96 -2.00 11.96
N ARG A 149 13.13 -1.16 12.55
CA ARG A 149 13.47 -0.29 13.67
C ARG A 149 12.35 -0.31 14.70
N ASP A 150 12.74 -0.24 15.97
CA ASP A 150 11.80 0.03 17.06
C ASP A 150 11.59 1.53 17.15
N LEU A 151 10.34 1.98 17.04
CA LEU A 151 9.99 3.39 17.08
C LEU A 151 9.33 3.78 18.40
#